data_241183ce3092ce5709f387df39e0b2bf
#
_entry.id   241183ce3092ce5709f387df39e0b2bf
#
_cell.length_a   1.000
_cell.length_b   1.000
_cell.length_c   1.000
_cell.angle_alpha   90.00
_cell.angle_beta   90.00
_cell.angle_gamma   90.00
#
_symmetry.space_group_name_H-M   'P 1'
#
loop_
_entity.id
_entity.type
_entity.pdbx_description
1 polymer ?
#
loop_
_entity_poly.entity_id
_entity_poly.type
_entity_poly.pdbx_seq_one_letter_code
_entity_poly.pdbx_strand_id
1 'polypeptide(L)'
;EGTIDWEALKSGNYVLYALTADDNGNIIDDPNIHVGDTLHFNHVQMDGLSSSIDNSFDCKVMAKVLINENTDTIRSTGFAKFYMPTEVFLPLCDQPHLVSFPFNAVDGMEADMEEFLSSYVEDIEPSMNYDSKQTYINSFNDLTSLIITIGGALSIIIGLIGVTNFVNSVLTSIITRRKELAMLQSIGMTGKQLKKMLSFEGLYYAAGTVVASIVF
;
A
#
# COMPACT_ATOMS: atom_id res chain seq x y z
N GLU A 1 -28.54 -8.24 -12.93
CA GLU A 1 -29.43 -8.90 -13.90
C GLU A 1 -29.97 -10.19 -13.30
N GLY A 2 -31.27 -10.53 -13.56
CA GLY A 2 -31.94 -11.67 -12.94
C GLY A 2 -32.62 -11.32 -11.61
N THR A 3 -33.25 -12.33 -10.97
CA THR A 3 -33.95 -12.20 -9.68
C THR A 3 -33.41 -13.25 -8.74
N ILE A 4 -33.12 -12.86 -7.49
CA ILE A 4 -32.64 -13.80 -6.48
C ILE A 4 -33.82 -14.44 -5.77
N ASP A 5 -33.93 -15.75 -5.88
CA ASP A 5 -34.84 -16.58 -5.11
C ASP A 5 -34.02 -17.42 -4.13
N TRP A 6 -34.09 -17.06 -2.84
CA TRP A 6 -33.30 -17.69 -1.80
C TRP A 6 -33.66 -19.15 -1.54
N GLU A 7 -34.91 -19.54 -1.72
CA GLU A 7 -35.34 -20.93 -1.55
C GLU A 7 -34.86 -21.81 -2.72
N ALA A 8 -34.93 -21.28 -3.94
CA ALA A 8 -34.37 -21.96 -5.11
C ALA A 8 -32.83 -22.05 -5.02
N LEU A 9 -32.14 -21.01 -4.51
CA LEU A 9 -30.68 -21.01 -4.34
C LEU A 9 -30.23 -22.09 -3.35
N LYS A 10 -30.98 -22.30 -2.25
CA LYS A 10 -30.74 -23.37 -1.27
C LYS A 10 -30.95 -24.77 -1.82
N SER A 11 -31.60 -24.94 -2.96
CA SER A 11 -31.76 -26.26 -3.59
C SER A 11 -30.49 -26.88 -4.11
N GLY A 12 -29.40 -26.06 -4.25
CA GLY A 12 -28.12 -26.51 -4.78
C GLY A 12 -28.02 -26.54 -6.31
N ASN A 13 -29.08 -26.19 -7.03
CA ASN A 13 -29.08 -26.20 -8.48
C ASN A 13 -28.73 -24.84 -9.11
N TYR A 14 -28.51 -23.84 -8.28
CA TYR A 14 -28.28 -22.46 -8.73
C TYR A 14 -27.06 -21.80 -8.08
N VAL A 15 -26.46 -20.87 -8.83
CA VAL A 15 -25.38 -20.01 -8.37
C VAL A 15 -25.67 -18.55 -8.75
N LEU A 16 -25.10 -17.63 -7.99
CA LEU A 16 -25.03 -16.21 -8.34
C LEU A 16 -23.67 -15.93 -8.97
N TYR A 17 -23.68 -15.30 -10.14
CA TYR A 17 -22.44 -14.84 -10.77
C TYR A 17 -22.11 -13.43 -10.30
N ALA A 18 -20.93 -13.26 -9.70
CA ALA A 18 -20.46 -12.00 -9.17
C ALA A 18 -19.74 -11.17 -10.22
N LEU A 19 -20.26 -9.98 -10.48
CA LEU A 19 -19.59 -8.95 -11.25
C LEU A 19 -18.65 -8.16 -10.33
N THR A 20 -17.47 -7.89 -10.81
CA THR A 20 -16.50 -7.02 -10.12
C THR A 20 -16.33 -5.71 -10.90
N ALA A 21 -15.79 -4.67 -10.27
CA ALA A 21 -15.40 -3.45 -10.94
C ALA A 21 -13.88 -3.34 -11.04
N ASP A 22 -13.38 -2.70 -12.10
CA ASP A 22 -11.98 -2.33 -12.19
C ASP A 22 -11.67 -1.07 -11.34
N ASP A 23 -10.39 -0.68 -11.26
CA ASP A 23 -9.97 0.49 -10.50
C ASP A 23 -10.58 1.82 -11.00
N ASN A 24 -11.16 1.83 -12.20
CA ASN A 24 -11.86 2.97 -12.79
C ASN A 24 -13.38 2.91 -12.58
N GLY A 25 -13.89 1.85 -11.92
CA GLY A 25 -15.31 1.64 -11.68
C GLY A 25 -16.05 1.01 -12.86
N ASN A 26 -15.37 0.51 -13.90
CA ASN A 26 -16.02 -0.20 -14.98
C ASN A 26 -16.32 -1.63 -14.55
N ILE A 27 -17.55 -2.08 -14.82
CA ILE A 27 -17.97 -3.44 -14.50
C ILE A 27 -17.26 -4.43 -15.42
N ILE A 28 -16.60 -5.42 -14.81
CA ILE A 28 -16.00 -6.54 -15.50
C ILE A 28 -17.04 -7.66 -15.53
N ASP A 29 -17.49 -8.00 -16.71
CA ASP A 29 -18.46 -9.08 -16.98
C ASP A 29 -17.88 -10.00 -18.07
N ASP A 30 -18.01 -11.30 -17.89
CA ASP A 30 -17.72 -12.25 -18.96
C ASP A 30 -18.90 -12.31 -19.94
N PRO A 31 -18.72 -11.90 -21.20
CA PRO A 31 -19.79 -11.87 -22.19
C PRO A 31 -20.32 -13.27 -22.56
N ASN A 32 -19.66 -14.33 -22.13
CA ASN A 32 -20.07 -15.70 -22.41
C ASN A 32 -20.96 -16.30 -21.29
N ILE A 33 -21.15 -15.60 -20.18
CA ILE A 33 -21.96 -16.07 -19.06
C ILE A 33 -23.27 -15.28 -19.02
N HIS A 34 -24.41 -15.96 -19.13
CA HIS A 34 -25.73 -15.35 -19.11
C HIS A 34 -26.59 -15.93 -17.99
N VAL A 35 -27.55 -15.14 -17.54
CA VAL A 35 -28.57 -15.63 -16.61
C VAL A 35 -29.38 -16.75 -17.29
N GLY A 36 -29.45 -17.88 -16.61
CA GLY A 36 -30.11 -19.07 -17.13
C GLY A 36 -29.20 -20.13 -17.74
N ASP A 37 -27.92 -19.81 -17.96
CA ASP A 37 -26.95 -20.78 -18.44
C ASP A 37 -26.66 -21.83 -17.38
N THR A 38 -26.44 -23.07 -17.83
CA THR A 38 -25.97 -24.15 -16.97
C THR A 38 -24.46 -24.28 -17.11
N LEU A 39 -23.75 -24.11 -16.00
CA LEU A 39 -22.32 -24.19 -15.93
C LEU A 39 -21.89 -25.49 -15.23
N HIS A 40 -20.84 -26.08 -15.74
CA HIS A 40 -20.23 -27.27 -15.17
C HIS A 40 -19.05 -26.86 -14.29
N PHE A 41 -19.11 -27.20 -13.00
CA PHE A 41 -18.09 -26.91 -12.00
C PHE A 41 -17.32 -28.17 -11.65
N ASN A 42 -15.99 -28.03 -11.60
CA ASN A 42 -15.11 -29.05 -11.11
C ASN A 42 -14.45 -28.57 -9.82
N HIS A 43 -14.58 -29.33 -8.74
CA HIS A 43 -13.77 -29.11 -7.54
C HIS A 43 -12.39 -29.74 -7.78
N VAL A 44 -11.35 -28.89 -7.73
CA VAL A 44 -9.97 -29.30 -7.98
C VAL A 44 -9.22 -29.27 -6.68
N GLN A 45 -8.78 -30.45 -6.23
CA GLN A 45 -7.88 -30.58 -5.10
C GLN A 45 -6.45 -30.45 -5.57
N MET A 46 -5.66 -29.59 -4.90
CA MET A 46 -4.24 -29.43 -5.16
C MET A 46 -3.42 -30.15 -4.09
N ASP A 47 -2.55 -31.08 -4.55
CA ASP A 47 -1.57 -31.73 -3.70
C ASP A 47 -0.16 -31.41 -4.25
N GLY A 48 0.44 -30.36 -3.68
CA GLY A 48 1.70 -29.81 -4.17
C GLY A 48 1.57 -29.27 -5.60
N LEU A 49 2.28 -29.91 -6.55
CA LEU A 49 2.25 -29.55 -7.99
C LEU A 49 1.21 -30.37 -8.79
N SER A 50 0.54 -31.32 -8.17
CA SER A 50 -0.49 -32.16 -8.80
C SER A 50 -1.87 -31.62 -8.52
N SER A 51 -2.76 -31.68 -9.52
CA SER A 51 -4.17 -31.35 -9.37
C SER A 51 -5.02 -32.56 -9.76
N SER A 52 -6.05 -32.85 -8.98
CA SER A 52 -7.05 -33.88 -9.28
C SER A 52 -8.46 -33.29 -9.13
N ILE A 53 -9.37 -33.73 -9.99
CA ILE A 53 -10.79 -33.41 -9.84
C ILE A 53 -11.38 -34.48 -8.93
N ASP A 54 -11.88 -34.05 -7.77
CA ASP A 54 -12.51 -34.96 -6.80
C ASP A 54 -14.04 -34.94 -6.90
N ASN A 55 -14.64 -33.85 -7.33
CA ASN A 55 -16.06 -33.72 -7.50
C ASN A 55 -16.42 -32.82 -8.70
N SER A 56 -17.59 -33.06 -9.30
CA SER A 56 -18.11 -32.25 -10.39
C SER A 56 -19.62 -32.10 -10.24
N PHE A 57 -20.14 -30.89 -10.50
CA PHE A 57 -21.56 -30.61 -10.39
C PHE A 57 -21.98 -29.53 -11.37
N ASP A 58 -23.29 -29.54 -11.72
CA ASP A 58 -23.84 -28.55 -12.62
C ASP A 58 -24.73 -27.59 -11.85
N CYS A 59 -24.57 -26.28 -12.11
CA CYS A 59 -25.44 -25.25 -11.56
C CYS A 59 -25.89 -24.28 -12.63
N LYS A 60 -27.10 -23.75 -12.46
CA LYS A 60 -27.67 -22.74 -13.33
C LYS A 60 -27.40 -21.34 -12.77
N VAL A 61 -26.98 -20.41 -13.61
CA VAL A 61 -26.80 -19.01 -13.22
C VAL A 61 -28.17 -18.39 -12.96
N MET A 62 -28.45 -18.06 -11.69
CA MET A 62 -29.70 -17.46 -11.28
C MET A 62 -29.75 -15.95 -11.56
N ALA A 63 -28.67 -15.27 -11.21
CA ALA A 63 -28.57 -13.84 -11.40
C ALA A 63 -27.09 -13.40 -11.47
N LYS A 64 -26.86 -12.27 -12.14
CA LYS A 64 -25.60 -11.52 -12.07
C LYS A 64 -25.73 -10.47 -10.97
N VAL A 65 -24.81 -10.46 -10.02
CA VAL A 65 -24.82 -9.55 -8.87
C VAL A 65 -23.53 -8.72 -8.83
N LEU A 66 -23.67 -7.41 -8.65
CA LEU A 66 -22.51 -6.55 -8.43
C LEU A 66 -22.11 -6.62 -6.95
N ILE A 67 -20.88 -7.03 -6.69
CA ILE A 67 -20.34 -7.09 -5.34
C ILE A 67 -19.56 -5.82 -5.08
N ASN A 68 -19.81 -5.21 -3.93
CA ASN A 68 -19.03 -4.07 -3.46
C ASN A 68 -17.64 -4.57 -3.01
N GLU A 69 -16.59 -3.90 -3.46
CA GLU A 69 -15.20 -4.21 -3.10
C GLU A 69 -14.95 -4.30 -1.58
N ASN A 70 -15.74 -3.59 -0.78
CA ASN A 70 -15.65 -3.62 0.68
C ASN A 70 -16.12 -4.93 1.32
N THR A 71 -16.87 -5.76 0.57
CA THR A 71 -17.35 -7.09 1.00
C THR A 71 -16.58 -8.23 0.37
N ASP A 72 -15.81 -7.96 -0.67
CA ASP A 72 -15.02 -8.97 -1.37
C ASP A 72 -13.58 -8.98 -0.83
N THR A 73 -13.35 -9.82 0.16
CA THR A 73 -12.02 -9.99 0.76
C THR A 73 -11.04 -10.75 -0.13
N ILE A 74 -11.55 -11.46 -1.15
CA ILE A 74 -10.70 -12.16 -2.12
C ILE A 74 -10.56 -11.27 -3.36
N ARG A 75 -9.58 -10.38 -3.37
CA ARG A 75 -9.16 -9.63 -4.56
C ARG A 75 -8.56 -10.58 -5.59
N SER A 76 -9.39 -11.35 -6.27
CA SER A 76 -8.99 -12.15 -7.42
C SER A 76 -9.31 -11.37 -8.69
N THR A 77 -8.35 -10.68 -9.21
CA THR A 77 -8.42 -10.09 -10.54
C THR A 77 -8.26 -11.19 -11.58
N GLY A 78 -9.29 -11.41 -12.39
CA GLY A 78 -9.20 -12.26 -13.59
C GLY A 78 -9.92 -13.61 -13.53
N PHE A 79 -10.62 -13.94 -12.45
CA PHE A 79 -11.43 -15.17 -12.37
C PHE A 79 -12.90 -14.82 -12.14
N ALA A 80 -13.79 -15.57 -12.82
CA ALA A 80 -15.21 -15.50 -12.55
C ALA A 80 -15.51 -16.01 -11.13
N LYS A 81 -16.29 -15.25 -10.36
CA LYS A 81 -16.68 -15.59 -9.00
C LYS A 81 -18.14 -16.01 -8.96
N PHE A 82 -18.40 -17.12 -8.29
CA PHE A 82 -19.74 -17.65 -8.11
C PHE A 82 -20.04 -17.82 -6.63
N TYR A 83 -21.25 -17.50 -6.24
CA TYR A 83 -21.73 -17.61 -4.86
C TYR A 83 -22.88 -18.59 -4.77
N MET A 84 -22.82 -19.43 -3.75
CA MET A 84 -23.89 -20.34 -3.36
C MET A 84 -23.98 -20.39 -1.83
N PRO A 85 -25.10 -20.82 -1.24
CA PRO A 85 -25.23 -20.98 0.20
C PRO A 85 -24.20 -21.97 0.76
N THR A 86 -23.67 -21.66 1.94
CA THR A 86 -22.67 -22.49 2.61
C THR A 86 -23.16 -23.91 2.83
N GLU A 87 -24.44 -24.10 3.18
CA GLU A 87 -25.03 -25.41 3.41
C GLU A 87 -25.05 -26.29 2.15
N VAL A 88 -25.07 -25.65 0.96
CA VAL A 88 -24.98 -26.34 -0.33
C VAL A 88 -23.52 -26.62 -0.71
N PHE A 89 -22.63 -25.68 -0.44
CA PHE A 89 -21.23 -25.77 -0.82
C PHE A 89 -20.45 -26.81 0.00
N LEU A 90 -20.66 -26.83 1.33
CA LEU A 90 -19.89 -27.71 2.22
C LEU A 90 -19.93 -29.20 1.84
N PRO A 91 -21.09 -29.78 1.45
CA PRO A 91 -21.13 -31.19 1.02
C PRO A 91 -20.44 -31.50 -0.30
N LEU A 92 -20.13 -30.47 -1.10
CA LEU A 92 -19.46 -30.63 -2.40
C LEU A 92 -17.95 -30.71 -2.29
N CYS A 93 -17.39 -30.40 -1.11
CA CYS A 93 -15.94 -30.38 -0.85
C CYS A 93 -15.59 -31.34 0.27
N ASP A 94 -14.62 -32.25 0.05
CA ASP A 94 -14.20 -33.21 1.06
C ASP A 94 -13.52 -32.56 2.27
N GLN A 95 -12.79 -31.44 2.04
CA GLN A 95 -12.12 -30.67 3.09
C GLN A 95 -12.32 -29.17 2.86
N PRO A 96 -13.48 -28.63 3.24
CA PRO A 96 -13.73 -27.21 3.10
C PRO A 96 -12.84 -26.39 4.02
N HIS A 97 -12.13 -25.43 3.46
CA HIS A 97 -11.29 -24.50 4.23
C HIS A 97 -11.93 -23.10 4.24
N LEU A 98 -11.93 -22.48 5.41
CA LEU A 98 -12.31 -21.08 5.54
C LEU A 98 -11.15 -20.22 4.99
N VAL A 99 -11.36 -19.55 3.86
CA VAL A 99 -10.33 -18.70 3.23
C VAL A 99 -10.31 -17.33 3.88
N SER A 100 -11.48 -16.74 4.13
CA SER A 100 -11.58 -15.48 4.82
C SER A 100 -12.94 -15.31 5.51
N PHE A 101 -12.96 -14.56 6.59
CA PHE A 101 -14.16 -14.27 7.36
C PHE A 101 -14.19 -12.76 7.70
N PRO A 102 -14.82 -11.93 6.87
CA PRO A 102 -14.98 -10.52 7.15
C PRO A 102 -16.08 -10.28 8.19
N PHE A 103 -15.80 -9.42 9.15
CA PHE A 103 -16.78 -8.99 10.14
C PHE A 103 -16.51 -7.56 10.60
N ASN A 104 -17.51 -6.92 11.18
CA ASN A 104 -17.36 -5.60 11.78
C ASN A 104 -17.34 -5.75 13.30
N ALA A 105 -16.37 -5.14 13.94
CA ALA A 105 -16.38 -4.97 15.40
C ALA A 105 -17.50 -4.00 15.80
N VAL A 106 -18.00 -4.12 17.02
CA VAL A 106 -18.92 -3.14 17.59
C VAL A 106 -18.15 -1.83 17.80
N ASP A 107 -18.79 -0.71 17.50
CA ASP A 107 -18.18 0.61 17.64
C ASP A 107 -17.57 0.80 19.05
N GLY A 108 -16.30 1.17 19.09
CA GLY A 108 -15.54 1.37 20.32
C GLY A 108 -14.88 0.12 20.90
N MET A 109 -15.06 -1.06 20.28
CA MET A 109 -14.41 -2.31 20.69
C MET A 109 -13.32 -2.76 19.70
N GLU A 110 -12.90 -1.89 18.79
CA GLU A 110 -11.90 -2.21 17.78
C GLU A 110 -10.56 -2.60 18.39
N ALA A 111 -10.15 -1.91 19.45
CA ALA A 111 -8.88 -2.20 20.14
C ALA A 111 -8.91 -3.54 20.87
N ASP A 112 -10.01 -3.85 21.54
CA ASP A 112 -10.19 -5.13 22.25
C ASP A 112 -10.23 -6.30 21.26
N MET A 113 -10.85 -6.09 20.11
CA MET A 113 -10.89 -7.07 19.02
C MET A 113 -9.50 -7.27 18.40
N GLU A 114 -8.74 -6.22 18.22
CA GLU A 114 -7.35 -6.29 17.72
C GLU A 114 -6.48 -7.12 18.67
N GLU A 115 -6.55 -6.87 19.96
CA GLU A 115 -5.83 -7.63 21.01
C GLU A 115 -6.25 -9.10 20.99
N PHE A 116 -7.56 -9.37 20.88
CA PHE A 116 -8.08 -10.72 20.79
C PHE A 116 -7.56 -11.46 19.55
N LEU A 117 -7.64 -10.83 18.37
CA LEU A 117 -7.18 -11.45 17.12
C LEU A 117 -5.67 -11.69 17.11
N SER A 118 -4.89 -10.75 17.63
CA SER A 118 -3.44 -10.91 17.79
C SER A 118 -3.11 -12.12 18.68
N SER A 119 -3.73 -12.22 19.86
CA SER A 119 -3.54 -13.35 20.76
C SER A 119 -4.01 -14.67 20.16
N TYR A 120 -5.14 -14.65 19.42
CA TYR A 120 -5.69 -15.83 18.80
C TYR A 120 -4.75 -16.41 17.73
N VAL A 121 -4.20 -15.54 16.88
CA VAL A 121 -3.24 -15.94 15.84
C VAL A 121 -1.91 -16.38 16.45
N GLU A 122 -1.44 -15.69 17.51
CA GLU A 122 -0.14 -16.02 18.15
C GLU A 122 -0.20 -17.32 18.95
N ASP A 123 -1.27 -17.53 19.73
CA ASP A 123 -1.32 -18.60 20.73
C ASP A 123 -2.15 -19.81 20.30
N ILE A 124 -3.19 -19.63 19.47
CA ILE A 124 -4.20 -20.68 19.18
C ILE A 124 -4.08 -21.20 17.75
N GLU A 125 -4.05 -20.34 16.74
CA GLU A 125 -4.06 -20.73 15.34
C GLU A 125 -3.06 -19.94 14.50
N PRO A 126 -1.75 -20.29 14.58
CA PRO A 126 -0.69 -19.58 13.86
C PRO A 126 -0.76 -19.68 12.33
N SER A 127 -1.59 -20.58 11.80
CA SER A 127 -1.81 -20.69 10.36
C SER A 127 -2.77 -19.63 9.80
N MET A 128 -3.53 -18.98 10.67
CA MET A 128 -4.41 -17.87 10.32
C MET A 128 -3.66 -16.55 10.29
N ASN A 129 -4.19 -15.61 9.52
CA ASN A 129 -3.76 -14.23 9.50
C ASN A 129 -4.99 -13.33 9.60
N TYR A 130 -4.82 -12.13 10.11
CA TYR A 130 -5.91 -11.15 10.15
C TYR A 130 -5.45 -9.79 9.62
N ASP A 131 -6.37 -9.10 8.98
CA ASP A 131 -6.19 -7.72 8.53
C ASP A 131 -7.24 -6.85 9.22
N SER A 132 -6.78 -5.83 9.91
CA SER A 132 -7.64 -4.84 10.55
C SER A 132 -7.37 -3.45 9.99
N LYS A 133 -8.27 -2.51 10.27
CA LYS A 133 -8.05 -1.09 9.98
C LYS A 133 -6.75 -0.60 10.63
N GLN A 134 -6.45 -1.08 11.86
CA GLN A 134 -5.24 -0.68 12.59
C GLN A 134 -3.97 -1.23 11.94
N THR A 135 -4.01 -2.47 11.44
CA THR A 135 -2.90 -3.09 10.69
C THR A 135 -2.54 -2.26 9.44
N TYR A 136 -3.54 -1.80 8.70
CA TYR A 136 -3.31 -0.92 7.54
C TYR A 136 -2.77 0.45 7.94
N ILE A 137 -3.29 1.06 9.02
CA ILE A 137 -2.77 2.34 9.53
C ILE A 137 -1.30 2.18 9.95
N ASN A 138 -0.96 1.12 10.67
CA ASN A 138 0.40 0.85 11.10
C ASN A 138 1.34 0.66 9.90
N SER A 139 0.95 -0.15 8.92
CA SER A 139 1.71 -0.37 7.69
C SER A 139 1.96 0.93 6.92
N PHE A 140 0.95 1.80 6.83
CA PHE A 140 1.09 3.11 6.21
C PHE A 140 2.07 4.02 6.97
N ASN A 141 1.98 4.03 8.31
CA ASN A 141 2.90 4.79 9.16
C ASN A 141 4.34 4.28 9.04
N ASP A 142 4.54 2.98 8.98
CA ASP A 142 5.85 2.36 8.80
C ASP A 142 6.48 2.75 7.45
N LEU A 143 5.71 2.68 6.36
CA LEU A 143 6.15 3.14 5.04
C LEU A 143 6.51 4.64 5.05
N THR A 144 5.68 5.46 5.67
CA THR A 144 5.92 6.90 5.81
C THR A 144 7.20 7.17 6.61
N SER A 145 7.40 6.46 7.71
CA SER A 145 8.60 6.55 8.54
C SER A 145 9.87 6.17 7.78
N LEU A 146 9.80 5.11 6.97
CA LEU A 146 10.91 4.70 6.09
C LEU A 146 11.27 5.79 5.08
N ILE A 147 10.28 6.39 4.42
CA ILE A 147 10.49 7.46 3.45
C ILE A 147 11.12 8.69 4.12
N ILE A 148 10.63 9.10 5.29
CA ILE A 148 11.17 10.23 6.06
C ILE A 148 12.61 9.93 6.49
N THR A 149 12.90 8.72 6.95
CA THR A 149 14.24 8.33 7.41
C THR A 149 15.25 8.33 6.27
N ILE A 150 14.91 7.70 5.14
CA ILE A 150 15.78 7.65 3.97
C ILE A 150 15.95 9.04 3.36
N GLY A 151 14.86 9.77 3.18
CA GLY A 151 14.88 11.13 2.65
C GLY A 151 15.66 12.10 3.56
N GLY A 152 15.50 11.98 4.87
CA GLY A 152 16.24 12.73 5.86
C GLY A 152 17.76 12.44 5.81
N ALA A 153 18.14 11.18 5.74
CA ALA A 153 19.54 10.78 5.62
C ALA A 153 20.19 11.33 4.34
N LEU A 154 19.51 11.21 3.20
CA LEU A 154 19.97 11.78 1.94
C LEU A 154 20.09 13.30 2.00
N SER A 155 19.13 13.98 2.63
CA SER A 155 19.15 15.44 2.80
C SER A 155 20.35 15.90 3.63
N ILE A 156 20.70 15.16 4.68
CA ILE A 156 21.89 15.45 5.50
C ILE A 156 23.17 15.29 4.66
N ILE A 157 23.28 14.23 3.87
CA ILE A 157 24.46 14.00 3.02
C ILE A 157 24.60 15.12 2.00
N ILE A 158 23.53 15.50 1.32
CA ILE A 158 23.52 16.60 0.34
C ILE A 158 23.89 17.92 1.03
N GLY A 159 23.34 18.15 2.23
CA GLY A 159 23.69 19.32 3.04
C GLY A 159 25.17 19.40 3.39
N LEU A 160 25.78 18.29 3.79
CA LEU A 160 27.23 18.23 4.08
C LEU A 160 28.08 18.50 2.84
N ILE A 161 27.67 17.96 1.68
CA ILE A 161 28.37 18.26 0.41
C ILE A 161 28.23 19.74 0.08
N GLY A 162 27.07 20.34 0.26
CA GLY A 162 26.85 21.77 0.05
C GLY A 162 27.75 22.65 0.97
N VAL A 163 27.80 22.32 2.26
CA VAL A 163 28.67 23.02 3.23
C VAL A 163 30.15 22.88 2.84
N THR A 164 30.59 21.69 2.45
CA THR A 164 31.97 21.45 2.05
C THR A 164 32.33 22.26 0.80
N ASN A 165 31.46 22.29 -0.20
CA ASN A 165 31.65 23.10 -1.41
C ASN A 165 31.67 24.59 -1.10
N PHE A 166 30.81 25.07 -0.20
CA PHE A 166 30.83 26.46 0.25
C PHE A 166 32.12 26.85 0.92
N VAL A 167 32.60 26.03 1.88
CA VAL A 167 33.89 26.25 2.57
C VAL A 167 35.03 26.29 1.57
N ASN A 168 35.06 25.37 0.62
CA ASN A 168 36.10 25.32 -0.41
C ASN A 168 36.09 26.57 -1.30
N SER A 169 34.93 27.06 -1.69
CA SER A 169 34.74 28.28 -2.47
C SER A 169 35.23 29.50 -1.73
N VAL A 170 34.90 29.64 -0.45
CA VAL A 170 35.38 30.76 0.42
C VAL A 170 36.89 30.72 0.59
N LEU A 171 37.46 29.53 0.85
CA LEU A 171 38.92 29.38 0.99
C LEU A 171 39.63 29.76 -0.30
N THR A 172 39.15 29.32 -1.45
CA THR A 172 39.73 29.66 -2.76
C THR A 172 39.68 31.17 -3.01
N SER A 173 38.55 31.83 -2.69
CA SER A 173 38.40 33.28 -2.79
C SER A 173 39.45 34.03 -1.94
N ILE A 174 39.65 33.62 -0.68
CA ILE A 174 40.61 34.19 0.22
C ILE A 174 42.05 34.01 -0.31
N ILE A 175 42.39 32.83 -0.80
CA ILE A 175 43.74 32.54 -1.31
C ILE A 175 44.03 33.37 -2.56
N THR A 176 43.09 33.45 -3.49
CA THR A 176 43.24 34.21 -4.74
C THR A 176 43.40 35.70 -4.48
N ARG A 177 42.68 36.26 -3.50
CA ARG A 177 42.69 37.68 -3.16
C ARG A 177 43.72 38.03 -2.07
N ARG A 178 44.61 37.10 -1.72
CA ARG A 178 45.56 37.29 -0.61
C ARG A 178 46.38 38.58 -0.71
N LYS A 179 46.84 38.98 -1.92
CA LYS A 179 47.60 40.23 -2.14
C LYS A 179 46.74 41.48 -1.88
N GLU A 180 45.48 41.47 -2.31
CA GLU A 180 44.55 42.58 -2.07
C GLU A 180 44.25 42.73 -0.58
N LEU A 181 44.01 41.61 0.11
CA LEU A 181 43.76 41.58 1.55
C LEU A 181 44.96 42.07 2.35
N ALA A 182 46.20 41.71 1.91
CA ALA A 182 47.45 42.21 2.51
C ALA A 182 47.62 43.73 2.29
N MET A 183 47.29 44.27 1.13
CA MET A 183 47.29 45.73 0.88
C MET A 183 46.32 46.46 1.80
N LEU A 184 45.09 45.93 2.01
CA LEU A 184 44.12 46.52 2.93
C LEU A 184 44.64 46.57 4.37
N GLN A 185 45.37 45.54 4.82
CA GLN A 185 46.01 45.52 6.13
C GLN A 185 47.15 46.52 6.22
N SER A 186 47.90 46.73 5.13
CA SER A 186 49.01 47.71 5.08
C SER A 186 48.57 49.18 5.16
N ILE A 187 47.30 49.43 4.73
CA ILE A 187 46.64 50.77 4.83
C ILE A 187 46.03 51.00 6.21
N GLY A 188 46.09 49.98 7.12
CA GLY A 188 45.61 50.12 8.51
C GLY A 188 44.35 49.34 8.88
N MET A 189 43.88 48.46 8.01
CA MET A 189 42.73 47.58 8.35
C MET A 189 43.18 46.56 9.42
N THR A 190 42.44 46.50 10.52
CA THR A 190 42.70 45.54 11.58
C THR A 190 42.22 44.11 11.19
N GLY A 191 42.86 43.07 11.74
CA GLY A 191 42.48 41.68 11.47
C GLY A 191 41.01 41.36 11.87
N LYS A 192 40.43 42.09 12.84
CA LYS A 192 39.01 41.96 13.21
C LYS A 192 38.08 42.51 12.12
N GLN A 193 38.45 43.64 11.54
CA GLN A 193 37.70 44.24 10.42
C GLN A 193 37.77 43.38 9.18
N LEU A 194 38.92 42.78 8.87
CA LEU A 194 39.08 41.86 7.76
C LEU A 194 38.21 40.60 7.92
N LYS A 195 38.22 39.97 9.11
CA LYS A 195 37.35 38.82 9.40
C LYS A 195 35.89 39.16 9.25
N LYS A 196 35.48 40.35 9.76
CA LYS A 196 34.09 40.81 9.66
C LYS A 196 33.68 41.00 8.19
N MET A 197 34.52 41.59 7.37
CA MET A 197 34.30 41.79 5.95
C MET A 197 34.10 40.44 5.22
N LEU A 198 35.01 39.49 5.44
CA LEU A 198 34.92 38.15 4.84
C LEU A 198 33.68 37.38 5.31
N SER A 199 33.28 37.54 6.58
CA SER A 199 32.05 36.91 7.09
C SER A 199 30.82 37.50 6.44
N PHE A 200 30.73 38.82 6.21
CA PHE A 200 29.63 39.44 5.48
C PHE A 200 29.59 39.04 4.01
N GLU A 201 30.74 38.91 3.36
CA GLU A 201 30.85 38.42 1.98
C GLU A 201 30.30 37.01 1.87
N GLY A 202 30.69 36.09 2.77
CA GLY A 202 30.17 34.73 2.84
C GLY A 202 28.63 34.69 3.12
N LEU A 203 28.17 35.54 4.03
CA LEU A 203 26.72 35.63 4.34
C LEU A 203 25.90 36.09 3.12
N TYR A 204 26.46 37.04 2.36
CA TYR A 204 25.82 37.56 1.15
C TYR A 204 25.68 36.49 0.07
N TYR A 205 26.70 35.66 -0.14
CA TYR A 205 26.64 34.51 -1.03
C TYR A 205 25.64 33.47 -0.55
N ALA A 206 25.62 33.15 0.73
CA ALA A 206 24.67 32.21 1.31
C ALA A 206 23.26 32.69 1.17
N ALA A 207 22.97 33.96 1.47
CA ALA A 207 21.64 34.55 1.30
C ALA A 207 21.17 34.55 -0.17
N GLY A 208 22.08 34.90 -1.09
CA GLY A 208 21.76 34.83 -2.53
C GLY A 208 21.41 33.43 -3.01
N THR A 209 22.16 32.41 -2.52
CA THR A 209 21.86 31.02 -2.86
C THR A 209 20.51 30.57 -2.31
N VAL A 210 20.18 30.92 -1.06
CA VAL A 210 18.88 30.59 -0.47
C VAL A 210 17.74 31.24 -1.25
N VAL A 211 17.86 32.52 -1.61
CA VAL A 211 16.83 33.21 -2.41
C VAL A 211 16.67 32.55 -3.77
N ALA A 212 17.79 32.21 -4.45
CA ALA A 212 17.72 31.51 -5.72
C ALA A 212 17.04 30.15 -5.62
N SER A 213 17.31 29.36 -4.55
CA SER A 213 16.71 28.03 -4.36
C SER A 213 15.21 28.06 -3.99
N ILE A 214 14.67 29.21 -3.57
CA ILE A 214 13.22 29.36 -3.32
C ILE A 214 12.47 29.67 -4.63
N VAL A 215 13.15 30.29 -5.59
CA VAL A 215 12.55 30.72 -6.88
C VAL A 215 12.53 29.60 -7.90
N PHE A 216 13.44 28.63 -7.77
CA PHE A 216 13.54 27.45 -8.64
C PHE A 216 13.11 26.17 -7.91
#